data_3f7b14d01e20d489803df3f3ab397fbc
#
_entry.id   3f7b14d01e20d489803df3f3ab397fbc
#
_cell.length_a   1.000
_cell.length_b   1.000
_cell.length_c   1.000
_cell.angle_alpha   90.00
_cell.angle_beta   90.00
_cell.angle_gamma   90.00
#
_symmetry.space_group_name_H-M   'P 1'
#
loop_
_entity.id
_entity.type
_entity.pdbx_description
1 polymer ?
#
loop_
_entity_poly.entity_id
_entity_poly.type
_entity_poly.pdbx_seq_one_letter_code
_entity_poly.pdbx_strand_id
1 'polypeptide(L)'
;MRSAQWLGDLRRTDPGSYESVRVAVDKLAEVGPGLGRPLVDTLRGSSISNLKELRPRSGRDVALRVLFVFDPWSQAVLLVAGNKAGNWSQWYQRNIPLAEVAYKAWLDNERERRGES
;
A
#
# COMPACT_ATOMS: atom_id res chain seq x y z
N MET A 1 10.28 -8.31 -1.32
CA MET A 1 9.55 -7.12 -0.88
C MET A 1 8.69 -7.46 0.34
N ARG A 2 8.63 -6.56 1.29
CA ARG A 2 7.84 -6.76 2.52
C ARG A 2 6.37 -7.02 2.23
N SER A 3 5.80 -6.31 1.26
CA SER A 3 4.38 -6.48 0.91
C SER A 3 4.08 -7.86 0.37
N ALA A 4 4.95 -8.41 -0.47
CA ALA A 4 4.76 -9.74 -1.03
C ALA A 4 4.85 -10.82 0.04
N GLN A 5 5.82 -10.70 0.96
CA GLN A 5 5.96 -11.63 2.08
C GLN A 5 4.76 -11.55 3.02
N TRP A 6 4.34 -10.34 3.35
CA TRP A 6 3.18 -10.11 4.22
C TRP A 6 1.91 -10.71 3.62
N LEU A 7 1.70 -10.53 2.32
CA LEU A 7 0.54 -11.09 1.61
C LEU A 7 0.58 -12.62 1.61
N GLY A 8 1.76 -13.22 1.40
CA GLY A 8 1.91 -14.66 1.44
C GLY A 8 1.61 -15.24 2.83
N ASP A 9 2.09 -14.57 3.88
CA ASP A 9 1.80 -14.95 5.25
C ASP A 9 0.32 -14.82 5.56
N LEU A 10 -0.30 -13.72 5.14
CA LEU A 10 -1.72 -13.48 5.35
C LEU A 10 -2.58 -14.56 4.69
N ARG A 11 -2.20 -14.97 3.49
CA ARG A 11 -2.93 -16.03 2.76
C ARG A 11 -2.98 -17.32 3.56
N ARG A 12 -1.90 -17.67 4.28
CA ARG A 12 -1.82 -18.87 5.09
C ARG A 12 -2.52 -18.73 6.44
N THR A 13 -2.39 -17.55 7.06
CA THR A 13 -2.84 -17.35 8.45
C THR A 13 -4.25 -16.80 8.54
N ASP A 14 -4.69 -16.01 7.56
CA ASP A 14 -6.01 -15.38 7.55
C ASP A 14 -6.52 -15.23 6.12
N PRO A 15 -7.02 -16.35 5.53
CA PRO A 15 -7.46 -16.34 4.13
C PRO A 15 -8.57 -15.33 3.83
N GLY A 16 -9.44 -15.05 4.78
CA GLY A 16 -10.51 -14.07 4.61
C GLY A 16 -9.97 -12.66 4.43
N SER A 17 -9.01 -12.27 5.26
CA SER A 17 -8.33 -10.98 5.12
C SER A 17 -7.53 -10.89 3.83
N TYR A 18 -6.83 -11.98 3.47
CA TYR A 18 -6.11 -12.04 2.20
C TYR A 18 -7.05 -11.78 1.02
N GLU A 19 -8.21 -12.41 1.01
CA GLU A 19 -9.20 -12.21 -0.07
C GLU A 19 -9.67 -10.76 -0.13
N SER A 20 -9.89 -10.13 1.01
CA SER A 20 -10.28 -8.72 1.08
C SER A 20 -9.22 -7.80 0.47
N VAL A 21 -7.95 -8.07 0.76
CA VAL A 21 -6.84 -7.31 0.17
C VAL A 21 -6.78 -7.54 -1.33
N ARG A 22 -6.91 -8.79 -1.77
CA ARG A 22 -6.89 -9.14 -3.20
C ARG A 22 -7.99 -8.41 -3.97
N VAL A 23 -9.20 -8.39 -3.43
CA VAL A 23 -10.34 -7.70 -4.06
C VAL A 23 -10.05 -6.20 -4.15
N ALA A 24 -9.50 -5.60 -3.09
CA ALA A 24 -9.19 -4.18 -3.09
C ALA A 24 -8.09 -3.83 -4.11
N VAL A 25 -7.06 -4.65 -4.20
CA VAL A 25 -5.97 -4.46 -5.16
C VAL A 25 -6.49 -4.61 -6.60
N ASP A 26 -7.34 -5.60 -6.85
CA ASP A 26 -7.94 -5.78 -8.16
C ASP A 26 -8.79 -4.57 -8.56
N LYS A 27 -9.55 -4.01 -7.62
CA LYS A 27 -10.34 -2.81 -7.86
C LYS A 27 -9.45 -1.60 -8.17
N LEU A 28 -8.34 -1.47 -7.46
CA LEU A 28 -7.37 -0.42 -7.72
C LEU A 28 -6.78 -0.56 -9.14
N ALA A 29 -6.46 -1.77 -9.55
CA ALA A 29 -5.93 -2.03 -10.88
C ALA A 29 -6.96 -1.70 -11.97
N GLU A 30 -8.24 -1.99 -11.70
CA GLU A 30 -9.32 -1.72 -12.65
C GLU A 30 -9.61 -0.23 -12.81
N VAL A 31 -9.72 0.50 -11.69
CA VAL A 31 -10.13 1.91 -11.69
C VAL A 31 -8.95 2.86 -11.86
N GLY A 32 -7.81 2.52 -11.27
CA GLY A 32 -6.61 3.36 -11.33
C GLY A 32 -6.69 4.59 -10.45
N PRO A 33 -6.04 5.71 -10.84
CA PRO A 33 -5.92 6.89 -9.99
C PRO A 33 -7.25 7.55 -9.59
N GLY A 34 -8.32 7.24 -10.31
CA GLY A 34 -9.64 7.78 -9.98
C GLY A 34 -10.32 7.10 -8.78
N LEU A 35 -9.78 6.00 -8.28
CA LEU A 35 -10.37 5.30 -7.16
C LEU A 35 -10.18 6.14 -5.88
N GLY A 36 -11.29 6.43 -5.20
CA GLY A 36 -11.31 7.27 -4.01
C GLY A 36 -12.00 6.58 -2.84
N ARG A 37 -12.49 7.41 -1.92
CA ARG A 37 -13.19 6.91 -0.73
C ARG A 37 -14.40 6.06 -1.09
N PRO A 38 -14.73 5.08 -0.27
CA PRO A 38 -14.08 4.73 1.01
C PRO A 38 -12.86 3.83 0.89
N LEU A 39 -12.59 3.26 -0.29
CA LEU A 39 -11.55 2.26 -0.48
C LEU A 39 -10.14 2.86 -0.49
N VAL A 40 -9.99 4.08 -1.01
CA VAL A 40 -8.70 4.77 -1.10
C VAL A 40 -8.82 6.16 -0.49
N ASP A 41 -7.82 6.56 0.27
CA ASP A 41 -7.67 7.90 0.80
C ASP A 41 -6.24 8.39 0.62
N THR A 42 -6.05 9.70 0.64
CA THR A 42 -4.72 10.31 0.53
C THR A 42 -4.17 10.57 1.92
N LEU A 43 -2.92 10.19 2.15
CA LEU A 43 -2.24 10.43 3.41
C LEU A 43 -1.47 11.75 3.35
N ARG A 44 -1.44 12.45 4.49
CA ARG A 44 -0.67 13.68 4.67
C ARG A 44 0.51 13.41 5.60
N GLY A 45 1.47 14.32 5.62
CA GLY A 45 2.61 14.21 6.53
C GLY A 45 3.73 13.32 6.02
N SER A 46 3.75 13.02 4.72
CA SER A 46 4.83 12.28 4.09
C SER A 46 5.60 13.18 3.11
N SER A 47 6.88 12.85 2.90
CA SER A 47 7.67 13.46 1.82
C SER A 47 7.17 13.05 0.44
N ILE A 48 6.41 11.96 0.36
CA ILE A 48 5.73 11.55 -0.87
C ILE A 48 4.43 12.35 -0.98
N SER A 49 4.36 13.26 -1.95
CA SER A 49 3.24 14.20 -2.07
C SER A 49 1.90 13.54 -2.33
N ASN A 50 1.88 12.37 -2.93
CA ASN A 50 0.65 11.65 -3.27
C ASN A 50 0.62 10.25 -2.67
N LEU A 51 1.15 10.09 -1.47
CA LEU A 51 1.05 8.82 -0.77
C LEU A 51 -0.40 8.52 -0.46
N LYS A 52 -0.84 7.32 -0.82
CA LYS A 52 -2.22 6.90 -0.66
C LYS A 52 -2.31 5.66 0.20
N GLU A 53 -3.49 5.45 0.72
CA GLU A 53 -3.81 4.32 1.57
C GLU A 53 -4.98 3.55 0.96
N LEU A 54 -4.77 2.27 0.74
CA LEU A 54 -5.83 1.34 0.34
C LEU A 54 -6.40 0.72 1.61
N ARG A 55 -7.74 0.72 1.72
CA ARG A 55 -8.47 0.26 2.90
C ARG A 55 -9.32 -0.95 2.54
N PRO A 56 -8.73 -2.15 2.49
CA PRO A 56 -9.52 -3.35 2.23
C PRO A 56 -10.59 -3.53 3.30
N ARG A 57 -11.69 -4.17 2.92
CA ARG A 57 -12.74 -4.51 3.89
C ARG A 57 -12.13 -5.38 4.97
N SER A 58 -12.36 -5.02 6.22
CA SER A 58 -11.76 -5.72 7.36
C SER A 58 -12.83 -6.30 8.26
N GLY A 59 -12.51 -7.40 8.90
CA GLY A 59 -13.37 -7.98 9.92
C GLY A 59 -13.24 -7.24 11.24
N ARG A 60 -13.87 -7.79 12.29
CA ARG A 60 -13.78 -7.24 13.64
C ARG A 60 -12.32 -7.30 14.11
N ASP A 61 -11.87 -6.28 14.80
CA ASP A 61 -10.54 -6.16 15.37
C ASP A 61 -9.41 -6.21 14.35
N VAL A 62 -9.72 -6.01 13.08
CA VAL A 62 -8.74 -5.98 12.00
C VAL A 62 -8.91 -4.70 11.20
N ALA A 63 -7.83 -3.99 10.96
CA ALA A 63 -7.83 -2.78 10.14
C ALA A 63 -6.69 -2.85 9.14
N LEU A 64 -6.91 -3.56 8.05
CA LEU A 64 -5.91 -3.76 7.01
C LEU A 64 -5.66 -2.47 6.24
N ARG A 65 -4.40 -2.18 5.99
CA ARG A 65 -3.99 -0.98 5.23
C ARG A 65 -2.85 -1.33 4.31
N VAL A 66 -2.88 -0.78 3.09
CA VAL A 66 -1.79 -0.88 2.14
C VAL A 66 -1.41 0.52 1.71
N LEU A 67 -0.20 0.95 2.03
CA LEU A 67 0.32 2.25 1.58
C LEU A 67 0.85 2.08 0.17
N PHE A 68 0.43 2.96 -0.73
CA PHE A 68 0.82 2.88 -2.13
C PHE A 68 0.90 4.27 -2.75
N VAL A 69 1.44 4.35 -3.93
CA VAL A 69 1.56 5.57 -4.70
C VAL A 69 1.47 5.23 -6.18
N PHE A 70 0.96 6.14 -6.99
CA PHE A 70 1.12 6.04 -8.44
C PHE A 70 2.43 6.71 -8.81
N ASP A 71 3.30 5.97 -9.48
CA ASP A 71 4.61 6.48 -9.88
C ASP A 71 4.51 7.39 -11.11
N PRO A 72 5.63 8.00 -11.57
CA PRO A 72 5.59 8.88 -12.75
C PRO A 72 5.11 8.19 -14.03
N TRP A 73 5.10 6.86 -14.08
CA TRP A 73 4.63 6.10 -15.23
C TRP A 73 3.23 5.55 -15.02
N SER A 74 2.51 6.09 -14.04
CA SER A 74 1.12 5.74 -13.72
C SER A 74 0.93 4.30 -13.26
N GLN A 75 1.96 3.70 -12.69
CA GLN A 75 1.87 2.37 -12.08
C GLN A 75 1.54 2.50 -10.60
N ALA A 76 0.63 1.67 -10.11
CA ALA A 76 0.35 1.59 -8.69
C ALA A 76 1.45 0.76 -8.02
N VAL A 77 2.20 1.39 -7.14
CA VAL A 77 3.33 0.75 -6.44
C VAL A 77 2.92 0.52 -4.99
N LEU A 78 2.77 -0.74 -4.61
CA LEU A 78 2.44 -1.11 -3.23
C LEU A 78 3.72 -1.08 -2.40
N LEU A 79 3.73 -0.29 -1.34
CA LEU A 79 4.95 0.00 -0.59
C LEU A 79 5.04 -0.72 0.75
N VAL A 80 3.99 -0.62 1.56
CA VAL A 80 3.94 -1.23 2.89
C VAL A 80 2.51 -1.68 3.15
N ALA A 81 2.35 -2.83 3.77
CA ALA A 81 1.03 -3.32 4.16
C ALA A 81 1.07 -3.81 5.60
N GLY A 82 -0.08 -3.76 6.26
CA GLY A 82 -0.19 -4.23 7.63
C GLY A 82 -1.57 -4.03 8.21
N ASN A 83 -1.66 -4.33 9.51
CA ASN A 83 -2.86 -4.20 10.31
C ASN A 83 -2.62 -3.11 11.35
N LYS A 84 -3.39 -2.02 11.30
CA LYS A 84 -3.24 -0.91 12.24
C LYS A 84 -4.15 -1.02 13.47
N ALA A 85 -4.90 -2.09 13.59
CA ALA A 85 -5.83 -2.27 14.71
C ALA A 85 -5.11 -2.16 16.05
N GLY A 86 -5.66 -1.37 16.98
CA GLY A 86 -5.11 -1.19 18.31
C GLY A 86 -3.96 -0.19 18.42
N ASN A 87 -3.41 0.29 17.29
CA ASN A 87 -2.22 1.15 17.30
C ASN A 87 -2.16 2.11 16.11
N TRP A 88 -3.20 2.90 15.92
CA TRP A 88 -3.35 3.74 14.74
C TRP A 88 -2.17 4.68 14.50
N SER A 89 -1.91 5.58 15.46
CA SER A 89 -0.87 6.61 15.29
C SER A 89 0.51 6.00 15.15
N GLN A 90 0.80 5.01 16.00
CA GLN A 90 2.10 4.34 15.99
C GLN A 90 2.31 3.57 14.70
N TRP A 91 1.24 2.97 14.15
CA TRP A 91 1.34 2.24 12.90
C TRP A 91 1.79 3.18 11.77
N TYR A 92 1.16 4.36 11.66
CA TYR A 92 1.53 5.34 10.64
C TYR A 92 2.93 5.92 10.87
N GLN A 93 3.25 6.27 12.11
CA GLN A 93 4.59 6.77 12.45
C GLN A 93 5.70 5.81 12.06
N ARG A 94 5.44 4.51 12.19
CA ARG A 94 6.40 3.47 11.84
C ARG A 94 6.45 3.21 10.34
N ASN A 95 5.30 3.19 9.69
CA ASN A 95 5.19 2.66 8.33
C ASN A 95 5.31 3.72 7.23
N ILE A 96 4.97 4.97 7.50
CA ILE A 96 5.17 6.03 6.50
C ILE A 96 6.66 6.18 6.13
N PRO A 97 7.60 6.24 7.08
CA PRO A 97 9.01 6.28 6.70
C PRO A 97 9.47 5.06 5.91
N LEU A 98 8.94 3.87 6.21
CA LEU A 98 9.25 2.66 5.45
C LEU A 98 8.73 2.76 4.02
N ALA A 99 7.54 3.32 3.84
CA ALA A 99 6.97 3.55 2.52
C ALA A 99 7.84 4.53 1.71
N GLU A 100 8.34 5.57 2.35
CA GLU A 100 9.21 6.55 1.70
C GLU A 100 10.51 5.91 1.19
N VAL A 101 11.12 5.07 2.02
CA VAL A 101 12.34 4.33 1.63
C VAL A 101 12.04 3.36 0.49
N ALA A 102 10.94 2.63 0.59
CA ALA A 102 10.53 1.67 -0.44
C ALA A 102 10.27 2.37 -1.78
N TYR A 103 9.64 3.54 -1.75
CA TYR A 103 9.36 4.28 -2.98
C TYR A 103 10.62 4.81 -3.64
N LYS A 104 11.54 5.33 -2.85
CA LYS A 104 12.83 5.79 -3.37
C LYS A 104 13.57 4.65 -4.07
N ALA A 105 13.62 3.48 -3.44
CA ALA A 105 14.24 2.30 -4.04
C ALA A 105 13.55 1.88 -5.34
N TRP A 106 12.22 1.91 -5.36
CA TRP A 106 11.44 1.62 -6.55
C TRP A 106 11.79 2.58 -7.69
N LEU A 107 11.80 3.88 -7.42
CA LEU A 107 12.10 4.88 -8.44
C LEU A 107 13.49 4.71 -9.01
N ASP A 108 14.50 4.50 -8.16
CA ASP A 108 15.88 4.32 -8.59
C ASP A 108 16.01 3.10 -9.50
N ASN A 109 15.43 1.97 -9.10
CA ASN A 109 15.45 0.74 -9.87
C ASN A 109 14.71 0.87 -11.19
N GLU A 110 13.54 1.51 -11.17
CA GLU A 110 12.73 1.66 -12.38
C GLU A 110 13.38 2.59 -13.39
N ARG A 111 13.99 3.68 -12.94
CA ARG A 111 14.74 4.58 -13.81
C ARG A 111 15.92 3.90 -14.45
N GLU A 112 16.65 3.11 -13.68
CA GLU A 112 17.78 2.33 -14.20
C GLU A 112 17.29 1.31 -15.24
N ARG A 113 16.23 0.59 -14.95
CA ARG A 113 15.63 -0.38 -15.87
C ARG A 113 15.17 0.27 -17.17
N ARG A 114 14.71 1.52 -17.12
CA ARG A 114 14.24 2.28 -18.29
C ARG A 114 15.37 3.00 -19.00
N GLY A 115 16.60 2.90 -18.53
CA GLY A 115 17.74 3.62 -19.10
C GLY A 115 17.77 5.10 -18.75
N GLU A 116 17.03 5.53 -17.77
CA GLU A 116 17.01 6.92 -17.26
C GLU A 116 17.94 7.02 -16.06
N SER A 117 18.99 7.78 -16.15
CA SER A 117 19.92 7.93 -15.03
C SER A 117 19.94 9.34 -14.49
#